data_86ef3684f6a28aa13f23652fc6f55aa2
#
_entry.id   86ef3684f6a28aa13f23652fc6f55aa2
#
_cell.length_a   1.000
_cell.length_b   1.000
_cell.length_c   1.000
_cell.angle_alpha   90.00
_cell.angle_beta   90.00
_cell.angle_gamma   90.00
#
_symmetry.space_group_name_H-M   'P 1'
#
loop_
_entity.id
_entity.type
_entity.pdbx_description
1 polymer ?
#
loop_
_entity_poly.entity_id
_entity_poly.type
_entity_poly.pdbx_seq_one_letter_code
_entity_poly.pdbx_strand_id
1 'polypeptide(L)'
;SQASSTAAEDLQVRITLEPLKDLKIDLNASWTRNRSKTIQFMHDGMPFTESGGFSMTTITIGNSFGGGNADNGYKSGVFNDFVGSLDGYRNRMEKKYHGSRYPNQSQLAGELFDPANGSVDKYSADVMIPAFLDAYTGSSGNQIFPKMLSLLPNWKIKYSGLSKLALFQKYFKSVNIEHGYKSVYA
;
A
#
# COMPACT_ATOMS: atom_id res chain seq x y z
N SER A 1 -28.90 13.93 17.45
CA SER A 1 -28.44 12.53 17.54
C SER A 1 -27.42 12.25 16.44
N GLN A 2 -26.47 11.38 16.72
CA GLN A 2 -25.40 10.96 15.83
C GLN A 2 -25.54 9.48 15.57
N ALA A 3 -25.33 9.04 14.35
CA ALA A 3 -25.18 7.64 14.03
C ALA A 3 -23.81 7.39 13.40
N SER A 4 -23.17 6.31 13.79
CA SER A 4 -21.90 5.87 13.21
C SER A 4 -22.01 4.43 12.76
N SER A 5 -21.36 4.13 11.63
CA SER A 5 -21.20 2.77 11.10
C SER A 5 -19.72 2.52 10.89
N THR A 6 -19.22 1.42 11.42
CA THR A 6 -17.84 1.01 11.24
C THR A 6 -17.81 -0.37 10.58
N ALA A 7 -17.04 -0.51 9.53
CA ALA A 7 -16.73 -1.78 8.88
C ALA A 7 -15.24 -2.05 8.98
N ALA A 8 -14.88 -3.27 9.35
CA ALA A 8 -13.50 -3.73 9.40
C ALA A 8 -13.39 -5.07 8.64
N GLU A 9 -12.36 -5.17 7.83
CA GLU A 9 -12.03 -6.39 7.08
C GLU A 9 -10.60 -6.77 7.42
N ASP A 10 -10.36 -8.02 7.72
CA ASP A 10 -9.04 -8.57 8.03
C ASP A 10 -8.86 -9.88 7.25
N LEU A 11 -7.76 -9.99 6.53
CA LEU A 11 -7.33 -11.21 5.88
C LEU A 11 -5.90 -11.51 6.29
N GLN A 12 -5.66 -12.70 6.82
CA GLN A 12 -4.33 -13.21 7.13
C GLN A 12 -4.13 -14.56 6.48
N VAL A 13 -3.07 -14.68 5.69
CA VAL A 13 -2.69 -15.93 5.05
C VAL A 13 -1.30 -16.33 5.55
N ARG A 14 -1.17 -17.56 6.01
CA ARG A 14 0.11 -18.16 6.44
C ARG A 14 0.28 -19.48 5.74
N ILE A 15 1.41 -19.67 5.09
CA ILE A 15 1.75 -20.88 4.37
C ILE A 15 3.16 -21.28 4.82
N THR A 16 3.34 -22.54 5.20
CA THR A 16 4.64 -23.13 5.45
C THR A 16 4.89 -24.20 4.41
N LEU A 17 6.02 -24.11 3.73
CA LEU A 17 6.47 -25.05 2.72
C LEU A 17 7.78 -25.69 3.16
N GLU A 18 7.92 -26.98 2.92
CA GLU A 18 9.16 -27.74 3.10
C GLU A 18 9.48 -28.50 1.80
N PRO A 19 9.90 -27.77 0.75
CA PRO A 19 10.09 -28.38 -0.58
C PRO A 19 11.26 -29.37 -0.63
N LEU A 20 12.21 -29.20 0.27
CA LEU A 20 13.37 -30.08 0.43
C LEU A 20 13.62 -30.31 1.92
N LYS A 21 14.28 -31.43 2.22
CA LYS A 21 14.72 -31.70 3.58
C LYS A 21 15.61 -30.58 4.10
N ASP A 22 15.31 -30.07 5.31
CA ASP A 22 16.04 -28.97 5.97
C ASP A 22 15.83 -27.57 5.35
N LEU A 23 14.97 -27.44 4.34
CA LEU A 23 14.57 -26.15 3.76
C LEU A 23 13.13 -25.83 4.14
N LYS A 24 12.95 -24.82 4.98
CA LYS A 24 11.65 -24.32 5.40
C LYS A 24 11.41 -22.91 4.86
N ILE A 25 10.26 -22.72 4.24
CA ILE A 25 9.81 -21.43 3.70
C ILE A 25 8.49 -21.08 4.37
N ASP A 26 8.48 -20.03 5.18
CA ASP A 26 7.28 -19.46 5.78
C ASP A 26 6.87 -18.22 4.97
N LEU A 27 5.64 -18.23 4.43
CA LEU A 27 5.01 -17.13 3.71
C LEU A 27 3.92 -16.53 4.58
N ASN A 28 3.91 -15.22 4.74
CA ASN A 28 2.89 -14.51 5.50
C ASN A 28 2.37 -13.34 4.68
N ALA A 29 1.05 -13.28 4.50
CA ALA A 29 0.40 -12.15 3.88
C ALA A 29 -0.72 -11.65 4.78
N SER A 30 -0.85 -10.35 4.89
CA SER A 30 -1.93 -9.71 5.64
C SER A 30 -2.50 -8.54 4.87
N TRP A 31 -3.80 -8.37 4.98
CA TRP A 31 -4.53 -7.24 4.44
C TRP A 31 -5.60 -6.84 5.45
N THR A 32 -5.60 -5.59 5.84
CA THR A 32 -6.60 -5.03 6.73
C THR A 32 -7.16 -3.76 6.13
N ARG A 33 -8.44 -3.55 6.33
CA ARG A 33 -9.13 -2.33 5.94
C ARG A 33 -10.14 -1.97 7.02
N ASN A 34 -10.15 -0.71 7.40
CA ASN A 34 -11.20 -0.16 8.24
C ASN A 34 -11.86 1.04 7.55
N ARG A 35 -13.13 1.22 7.79
CA ARG A 35 -13.93 2.32 7.27
C ARG A 35 -14.94 2.72 8.33
N SER A 36 -14.98 3.98 8.66
CA SER A 36 -15.97 4.54 9.58
C SER A 36 -16.73 5.65 8.87
N LYS A 37 -18.04 5.62 9.00
CA LYS A 37 -18.95 6.64 8.48
C LYS A 37 -19.78 7.17 9.63
N THR A 38 -19.77 8.49 9.80
CA THR A 38 -20.51 9.18 10.85
C THR A 38 -21.47 10.19 10.23
N ILE A 39 -22.71 10.14 10.66
CA ILE A 39 -23.79 11.06 10.22
C ILE A 39 -24.34 11.76 11.45
N GLN A 40 -24.49 13.08 11.37
CA GLN A 40 -25.15 13.90 12.39
C GLN A 40 -26.54 14.30 11.89
N PHE A 41 -27.57 14.00 12.69
CA PHE A 41 -28.98 14.27 12.35
C PHE A 41 -29.51 15.55 13.00
N MET A 42 -28.65 16.38 13.61
CA MET A 42 -29.11 17.55 14.33
C MET A 42 -29.56 18.70 13.41
N HIS A 43 -29.08 18.74 12.19
CA HIS A 43 -29.43 19.74 11.19
C HIS A 43 -29.61 19.06 9.83
N ASP A 44 -30.66 19.42 9.11
CA ASP A 44 -30.85 18.97 7.72
C ASP A 44 -29.70 19.49 6.85
N GLY A 45 -29.18 18.59 6.00
CA GLY A 45 -28.07 18.91 5.10
C GLY A 45 -26.67 18.80 5.71
N MET A 46 -26.53 18.36 6.98
CA MET A 46 -25.20 18.08 7.54
C MET A 46 -24.51 16.96 6.76
N PRO A 47 -23.26 17.19 6.33
CA PRO A 47 -22.50 16.17 5.60
C PRO A 47 -22.15 14.99 6.51
N PHE A 48 -22.08 13.81 5.93
CA PHE A 48 -21.45 12.67 6.61
C PHE A 48 -19.94 12.80 6.58
N THR A 49 -19.30 12.37 7.64
CA THR A 49 -17.84 12.23 7.70
C THR A 49 -17.47 10.78 7.45
N GLU A 50 -16.56 10.55 6.54
CA GLU A 50 -16.02 9.24 6.25
C GLU A 50 -14.52 9.23 6.52
N SER A 51 -14.06 8.26 7.28
CA SER A 51 -12.65 8.04 7.58
C SER A 51 -12.32 6.55 7.46
N GLY A 52 -11.06 6.24 7.22
CA GLY A 52 -10.64 4.87 7.13
C GLY A 52 -9.15 4.75 6.93
N GLY A 53 -8.67 3.52 7.00
CA GLY A 53 -7.30 3.17 6.75
C GLY A 53 -7.20 1.76 6.20
N PHE A 54 -6.05 1.43 5.65
CA PHE A 54 -5.73 0.08 5.23
C PHE A 54 -4.27 -0.23 5.50
N SER A 55 -3.96 -1.50 5.60
CA SER A 55 -2.59 -2.00 5.66
C SER A 55 -2.51 -3.31 4.90
N MET A 56 -1.47 -3.48 4.12
CA MET A 56 -1.26 -4.72 3.37
C MET A 56 0.22 -5.06 3.25
N THR A 57 0.51 -6.35 3.21
CA THR A 57 1.84 -6.83 2.82
C THR A 57 2.03 -6.67 1.32
N THR A 58 3.22 -6.24 0.93
CA THR A 58 3.58 -6.01 -0.48
C THR A 58 5.05 -6.35 -0.70
N ILE A 59 5.47 -6.46 -1.95
CA ILE A 59 6.87 -6.67 -2.31
C ILE A 59 7.41 -5.40 -2.93
N THR A 60 8.37 -4.77 -2.26
CA THR A 60 9.07 -3.56 -2.71
C THR A 60 10.58 -3.78 -2.80
N ILE A 61 11.04 -5.04 -2.82
CA ILE A 61 12.46 -5.39 -2.72
C ILE A 61 13.29 -4.78 -3.87
N GLY A 62 12.71 -4.69 -5.07
CA GLY A 62 13.37 -4.08 -6.22
C GLY A 62 13.68 -2.59 -6.03
N ASN A 63 12.89 -1.92 -5.22
CA ASN A 63 12.99 -0.49 -4.94
C ASN A 63 13.69 -0.19 -3.61
N SER A 64 13.79 -1.19 -2.73
CA SER A 64 14.36 -1.02 -1.38
C SER A 64 15.88 -0.79 -1.38
N PHE A 65 16.57 -1.22 -2.43
CA PHE A 65 18.02 -1.07 -2.59
C PHE A 65 18.43 0.07 -3.52
N GLY A 66 17.47 0.76 -4.14
CA GLY A 66 17.70 1.95 -4.96
C GLY A 66 17.87 3.22 -4.12
N GLY A 67 18.41 3.10 -2.90
CA GLY A 67 18.64 4.22 -2.00
C GLY A 67 19.62 5.22 -2.58
N GLY A 68 19.42 6.49 -2.24
CA GLY A 68 20.36 7.56 -2.56
C GLY A 68 21.71 7.32 -1.87
N ASN A 69 22.79 7.65 -2.57
CA ASN A 69 24.13 7.73 -2.01
C ASN A 69 24.59 9.19 -1.91
N ALA A 70 25.75 9.42 -1.31
CA ALA A 70 26.29 10.77 -1.15
C ALA A 70 26.52 11.48 -2.51
N ASP A 71 26.87 10.72 -3.55
CA ASP A 71 27.17 11.26 -4.89
C ASP A 71 25.94 11.83 -5.58
N ASN A 72 24.76 11.28 -5.31
CA ASN A 72 23.49 11.78 -5.85
C ASN A 72 22.68 12.63 -4.85
N GLY A 73 23.29 13.04 -3.75
CA GLY A 73 22.64 13.83 -2.70
C GLY A 73 21.53 13.09 -1.98
N TYR A 74 21.66 11.77 -1.81
CA TYR A 74 20.69 10.88 -1.17
C TYR A 74 19.31 10.88 -1.85
N LYS A 75 19.25 11.18 -3.14
CA LYS A 75 18.00 11.16 -3.91
C LYS A 75 17.55 9.73 -4.18
N SER A 76 16.29 9.47 -3.92
CA SER A 76 15.63 8.21 -4.29
C SER A 76 15.00 8.35 -5.68
N GLY A 77 15.42 7.51 -6.64
CA GLY A 77 14.80 7.47 -7.98
C GLY A 77 13.31 7.21 -7.92
N VAL A 78 12.90 6.22 -7.12
CA VAL A 78 11.48 5.86 -6.92
C VAL A 78 10.66 7.00 -6.34
N PHE A 79 11.22 7.75 -5.39
CA PHE A 79 10.54 8.92 -4.84
C PHE A 79 10.39 10.04 -5.88
N ASN A 80 11.42 10.25 -6.71
CA ASN A 80 11.34 11.23 -7.81
C ASN A 80 10.29 10.81 -8.84
N ASP A 81 10.19 9.53 -9.17
CA ASP A 81 9.18 8.99 -10.08
C ASP A 81 7.77 9.17 -9.50
N PHE A 82 7.61 8.91 -8.19
CA PHE A 82 6.37 9.19 -7.48
C PHE A 82 5.97 10.67 -7.60
N VAL A 83 6.86 11.59 -7.23
CA VAL A 83 6.59 13.04 -7.28
C VAL A 83 6.31 13.49 -8.71
N GLY A 84 7.09 13.00 -9.68
CA GLY A 84 6.93 13.31 -11.11
C GLY A 84 5.60 12.81 -11.71
N SER A 85 5.02 11.75 -11.14
CA SER A 85 3.76 11.17 -11.63
C SER A 85 2.50 11.89 -11.10
N LEU A 86 2.61 12.71 -10.06
CA LEU A 86 1.47 13.33 -9.38
C LEU A 86 0.56 14.13 -10.32
N ASP A 87 1.13 14.90 -11.27
CA ASP A 87 0.34 15.68 -12.21
C ASP A 87 -0.46 14.78 -13.19
N GLY A 88 0.13 13.67 -13.59
CA GLY A 88 -0.55 12.67 -14.41
C GLY A 88 -1.75 12.05 -13.68
N TYR A 89 -1.58 11.73 -12.39
CA TYR A 89 -2.65 11.20 -11.54
C TYR A 89 -3.71 12.24 -11.24
N ARG A 90 -3.33 13.50 -10.98
CA ARG A 90 -4.29 14.61 -10.83
C ARG A 90 -5.17 14.73 -12.07
N ASN A 91 -4.59 14.81 -13.26
CA ASN A 91 -5.34 14.92 -14.50
C ASN A 91 -6.27 13.71 -14.75
N ARG A 92 -5.86 12.53 -14.31
CA ARG A 92 -6.69 11.32 -14.36
C ARG A 92 -7.90 11.44 -13.43
N MET A 93 -7.71 11.98 -12.22
CA MET A 93 -8.80 12.20 -11.27
C MET A 93 -9.75 13.30 -11.73
N GLU A 94 -9.27 14.39 -12.30
CA GLU A 94 -10.10 15.41 -12.90
C GLU A 94 -11.01 14.83 -14.00
N LYS A 95 -10.47 14.01 -14.90
CA LYS A 95 -11.26 13.30 -15.90
C LYS A 95 -12.30 12.36 -15.30
N LYS A 96 -11.94 11.67 -14.23
CA LYS A 96 -12.84 10.76 -13.53
C LYS A 96 -14.00 11.49 -12.86
N TYR A 97 -13.74 12.69 -12.30
CA TYR A 97 -14.76 13.49 -11.65
C TYR A 97 -15.57 14.35 -12.61
N HIS A 98 -15.16 14.45 -13.88
CA HIS A 98 -15.93 15.16 -14.89
C HIS A 98 -17.36 14.62 -14.97
N GLY A 99 -18.35 15.50 -14.84
CA GLY A 99 -19.77 15.13 -14.76
C GLY A 99 -20.25 14.65 -13.39
N SER A 100 -19.36 14.51 -12.41
CA SER A 100 -19.73 14.29 -11.00
C SER A 100 -20.12 15.60 -10.34
N ARG A 101 -20.78 15.54 -9.18
CA ARG A 101 -21.08 16.70 -8.35
C ARG A 101 -20.07 16.87 -7.24
N TYR A 102 -19.78 18.11 -6.86
CA TYR A 102 -18.96 18.40 -5.70
C TYR A 102 -19.61 17.81 -4.43
N PRO A 103 -18.78 17.24 -3.53
CA PRO A 103 -19.27 16.67 -2.29
C PRO A 103 -19.84 17.77 -1.37
N ASN A 104 -20.72 17.38 -0.46
CA ASN A 104 -21.43 18.29 0.45
C ASN A 104 -20.51 19.09 1.40
N GLN A 105 -19.25 18.70 1.53
CA GLN A 105 -18.24 19.40 2.34
C GLN A 105 -17.54 20.54 1.59
N SER A 106 -17.73 20.67 0.28
CA SER A 106 -17.11 21.73 -0.49
C SER A 106 -17.98 22.99 -0.52
N GLN A 107 -17.37 24.13 -0.79
CA GLN A 107 -18.09 25.40 -1.00
C GLN A 107 -19.00 25.35 -2.24
N LEU A 108 -18.72 24.44 -3.18
CA LEU A 108 -19.47 24.23 -4.41
C LEU A 108 -20.41 23.00 -4.31
N ALA A 109 -20.83 22.66 -3.09
CA ALA A 109 -21.63 21.47 -2.82
C ALA A 109 -22.84 21.34 -3.74
N GLY A 110 -22.96 20.20 -4.42
CA GLY A 110 -24.08 19.91 -5.33
C GLY A 110 -23.94 20.47 -6.74
N GLU A 111 -22.97 21.36 -7.01
CA GLU A 111 -22.65 21.79 -8.37
C GLU A 111 -21.89 20.69 -9.14
N LEU A 112 -21.96 20.74 -10.45
CA LEU A 112 -21.18 19.85 -11.30
C LEU A 112 -19.70 20.18 -11.16
N PHE A 113 -18.85 19.14 -11.09
CA PHE A 113 -17.41 19.32 -11.07
C PHE A 113 -16.95 19.99 -12.37
N ASP A 114 -16.34 21.16 -12.23
CA ASP A 114 -15.74 21.91 -13.33
C ASP A 114 -14.30 22.28 -12.94
N PRO A 115 -13.29 21.81 -13.66
CA PRO A 115 -11.88 22.14 -13.40
C PRO A 115 -11.58 23.64 -13.44
N ALA A 116 -12.40 24.45 -14.15
CA ALA A 116 -12.24 25.91 -14.18
C ALA A 116 -12.58 26.58 -12.84
N ASN A 117 -13.49 25.97 -12.06
CA ASN A 117 -13.91 26.44 -10.75
C ASN A 117 -13.15 25.82 -9.59
N GLY A 118 -12.36 24.79 -9.83
CA GLY A 118 -11.54 24.13 -8.83
C GLY A 118 -10.97 22.82 -9.37
N SER A 119 -9.67 22.69 -9.34
CA SER A 119 -8.97 21.47 -9.73
C SER A 119 -8.86 20.50 -8.57
N VAL A 120 -8.64 19.23 -8.88
CA VAL A 120 -8.24 18.25 -7.89
C VAL A 120 -6.89 18.65 -7.31
N ASP A 121 -6.77 18.66 -5.98
CA ASP A 121 -5.52 18.96 -5.32
C ASP A 121 -4.49 17.85 -5.64
N LYS A 122 -3.31 18.27 -6.06
CA LYS A 122 -2.17 17.39 -6.37
C LYS A 122 -1.77 16.51 -5.17
N TYR A 123 -1.97 16.99 -3.96
CA TYR A 123 -1.62 16.31 -2.72
C TYR A 123 -2.83 15.66 -2.03
N SER A 124 -3.94 15.56 -2.71
CA SER A 124 -5.09 14.80 -2.17
C SER A 124 -4.78 13.30 -2.10
N ALA A 125 -5.43 12.60 -1.19
CA ALA A 125 -5.29 11.15 -1.04
C ALA A 125 -5.62 10.40 -2.34
N ASP A 126 -6.60 10.89 -3.11
CA ASP A 126 -7.02 10.32 -4.39
C ASP A 126 -5.95 10.37 -5.48
N VAL A 127 -5.01 11.30 -5.36
CA VAL A 127 -3.87 11.47 -6.27
C VAL A 127 -2.63 10.79 -5.70
N MET A 128 -2.31 11.04 -4.44
CA MET A 128 -1.07 10.56 -3.83
C MET A 128 -1.02 9.05 -3.65
N ILE A 129 -2.11 8.43 -3.21
CA ILE A 129 -2.12 6.99 -2.93
C ILE A 129 -1.87 6.17 -4.21
N PRO A 130 -2.63 6.34 -5.31
CA PRO A 130 -2.37 5.58 -6.53
C PRO A 130 -1.01 5.91 -7.16
N ALA A 131 -0.55 7.15 -7.11
CA ALA A 131 0.78 7.54 -7.60
C ALA A 131 1.90 6.85 -6.80
N PHE A 132 1.78 6.79 -5.48
CA PHE A 132 2.72 6.09 -4.62
C PHE A 132 2.75 4.59 -4.89
N LEU A 133 1.56 3.97 -4.98
CA LEU A 133 1.46 2.54 -5.29
C LEU A 133 2.11 2.18 -6.62
N ASP A 134 1.87 2.98 -7.67
CA ASP A 134 2.47 2.77 -8.97
C ASP A 134 4.00 2.84 -8.91
N ALA A 135 4.53 3.88 -8.32
CA ALA A 135 5.98 4.07 -8.19
C ALA A 135 6.67 2.95 -7.40
N TYR A 136 6.07 2.53 -6.28
CA TYR A 136 6.71 1.61 -5.34
C TYR A 136 6.39 0.13 -5.60
N THR A 137 5.27 -0.18 -6.24
CA THR A 137 4.85 -1.58 -6.50
C THR A 137 4.77 -1.93 -7.99
N GLY A 138 4.92 -0.94 -8.88
CA GLY A 138 4.73 -1.12 -10.32
C GLY A 138 3.28 -1.44 -10.70
N SER A 139 2.35 -1.23 -9.79
CA SER A 139 0.93 -1.56 -9.95
C SER A 139 0.16 -0.29 -10.30
N SER A 140 -0.04 -0.01 -11.59
CA SER A 140 -0.85 1.15 -12.01
C SER A 140 -2.28 1.04 -11.49
N GLY A 141 -2.52 1.63 -10.32
CA GLY A 141 -3.80 1.60 -9.64
C GLY A 141 -4.71 2.74 -10.06
N ASN A 142 -5.85 2.40 -10.65
CA ASN A 142 -6.98 3.35 -10.78
C ASN A 142 -7.84 3.41 -9.50
N GLN A 143 -7.39 2.81 -8.41
CA GLN A 143 -8.16 2.66 -7.18
C GLN A 143 -7.38 3.23 -6.00
N ILE A 144 -8.05 4.03 -5.18
CA ILE A 144 -7.53 4.62 -3.95
C ILE A 144 -7.05 3.55 -2.97
N PHE A 145 -7.72 2.40 -2.95
CA PHE A 145 -7.34 1.27 -2.10
C PHE A 145 -6.97 0.06 -2.96
N PRO A 146 -5.78 -0.56 -2.71
CA PRO A 146 -5.40 -1.79 -3.37
C PRO A 146 -6.46 -2.86 -3.16
N LYS A 147 -6.70 -3.66 -4.21
CA LYS A 147 -7.57 -4.83 -4.06
C LYS A 147 -6.87 -5.88 -3.19
N MET A 148 -7.66 -6.66 -2.45
CA MET A 148 -7.18 -7.82 -1.70
C MET A 148 -6.34 -8.78 -2.57
N LEU A 149 -6.64 -8.86 -3.87
CA LEU A 149 -5.89 -9.67 -4.84
C LEU A 149 -4.48 -9.13 -5.16
N SER A 150 -4.14 -7.91 -4.75
CA SER A 150 -2.79 -7.34 -4.87
C SER A 150 -1.88 -7.72 -3.70
N LEU A 151 -2.36 -8.57 -2.80
CA LEU A 151 -1.64 -9.04 -1.64
C LEU A 151 -0.44 -9.90 -2.06
N LEU A 152 0.75 -9.48 -1.66
CA LEU A 152 1.99 -10.21 -1.88
C LEU A 152 2.61 -10.62 -0.53
N PRO A 153 3.05 -11.87 -0.39
CA PRO A 153 3.51 -12.36 0.89
C PRO A 153 4.90 -11.84 1.26
N ASN A 154 5.09 -11.58 2.53
CA ASN A 154 6.40 -11.58 3.17
C ASN A 154 6.89 -13.02 3.30
N TRP A 155 8.20 -13.22 3.37
CA TRP A 155 8.76 -14.57 3.50
C TRP A 155 9.87 -14.66 4.53
N LYS A 156 10.04 -15.86 5.05
CA LYS A 156 11.17 -16.26 5.87
C LYS A 156 11.64 -17.63 5.40
N ILE A 157 12.87 -17.69 4.93
CA ILE A 157 13.50 -18.92 4.42
C ILE A 157 14.55 -19.36 5.44
N LYS A 158 14.50 -20.62 5.83
CA LYS A 158 15.48 -21.25 6.72
C LYS A 158 16.04 -22.48 6.05
N TYR A 159 17.35 -22.61 6.02
CA TYR A 159 18.04 -23.78 5.51
C TYR A 159 19.11 -24.24 6.49
N SER A 160 18.98 -25.48 6.97
CA SER A 160 19.90 -26.11 7.92
C SER A 160 20.72 -27.26 7.33
N GLY A 161 20.49 -27.59 6.06
CA GLY A 161 21.12 -28.72 5.38
C GLY A 161 22.64 -28.60 5.23
N LEU A 162 23.21 -27.40 5.28
CA LEU A 162 24.65 -27.19 5.22
C LEU A 162 25.41 -27.90 6.34
N SER A 163 24.80 -28.00 7.51
CA SER A 163 25.38 -28.71 8.66
C SER A 163 25.68 -30.18 8.39
N LYS A 164 25.06 -30.77 7.35
CA LYS A 164 25.21 -32.17 6.99
C LYS A 164 26.33 -32.43 5.96
N LEU A 165 26.88 -31.37 5.40
CA LEU A 165 28.00 -31.49 4.46
C LEU A 165 29.32 -31.70 5.22
N ALA A 166 30.12 -32.69 4.79
CA ALA A 166 31.37 -33.07 5.46
C ALA A 166 32.35 -31.89 5.68
N LEU A 167 32.38 -30.94 4.74
CA LEU A 167 33.21 -29.74 4.86
C LEU A 167 32.81 -28.89 6.06
N PHE A 168 31.49 -28.70 6.25
CA PHE A 168 31.00 -27.86 7.36
C PHE A 168 31.05 -28.62 8.70
N GLN A 169 30.80 -29.92 8.72
CA GLN A 169 30.88 -30.74 9.93
C GLN A 169 32.26 -30.70 10.57
N LYS A 170 33.32 -30.57 9.75
CA LYS A 170 34.70 -30.53 10.24
C LYS A 170 35.00 -29.29 11.06
N TYR A 171 34.34 -28.15 10.77
CA TYR A 171 34.67 -26.85 11.36
C TYR A 171 33.55 -26.26 12.19
N PHE A 172 32.31 -26.69 12.00
CA PHE A 172 31.15 -26.10 12.64
C PHE A 172 30.23 -27.16 13.26
N LYS A 173 29.72 -26.89 14.44
CA LYS A 173 28.70 -27.74 15.08
C LYS A 173 27.35 -27.65 14.38
N SER A 174 26.99 -26.47 13.92
CA SER A 174 25.78 -26.22 13.14
C SER A 174 25.98 -25.02 12.23
N VAL A 175 25.35 -25.05 11.05
CA VAL A 175 25.28 -23.92 10.12
C VAL A 175 23.85 -23.78 9.68
N ASN A 176 23.24 -22.64 9.99
CA ASN A 176 21.90 -22.30 9.59
C ASN A 176 21.94 -21.03 8.75
N ILE A 177 21.29 -21.04 7.61
CA ILE A 177 21.05 -19.84 6.80
C ILE A 177 19.62 -19.42 7.05
N GLU A 178 19.42 -18.16 7.37
CA GLU A 178 18.11 -17.57 7.49
C GLU A 178 18.08 -16.29 6.65
N HIS A 179 17.05 -16.18 5.81
CA HIS A 179 16.75 -14.98 5.03
C HIS A 179 15.28 -14.60 5.26
N GLY A 180 15.03 -13.36 5.65
CA GLY A 180 13.69 -12.83 5.85
C GLY A 180 13.46 -11.56 5.05
N TYR A 181 12.28 -11.43 4.50
CA TYR A 181 11.82 -10.22 3.87
C TYR A 181 10.47 -9.83 4.46
N LYS A 182 10.35 -8.56 4.85
CA LYS A 182 9.10 -7.99 5.37
C LYS A 182 8.90 -6.60 4.80
N SER A 183 7.75 -6.38 4.18
CA SER A 183 7.29 -5.06 3.73
C SER A 183 5.80 -4.94 4.00
N VAL A 184 5.38 -3.77 4.46
CA VAL A 184 3.99 -3.43 4.72
C VAL A 184 3.75 -2.04 4.15
N TYR A 185 2.61 -1.91 3.45
CA TYR A 185 2.07 -0.63 3.01
C TYR A 185 0.86 -0.28 3.88
N ALA A 186 0.84 0.94 4.43
CA ALA A 186 -0.26 1.44 5.28
C ALA A 186 -0.46 2.94 5.05
#